data_ef42a5dfa7b38bbf55b8631e7f876ae5
#
_entry.id   ef42a5dfa7b38bbf55b8631e7f876ae5
#
_cell.length_a   1.000
_cell.length_b   1.000
_cell.length_c   1.000
_cell.angle_alpha   90.00
_cell.angle_beta   90.00
_cell.angle_gamma   90.00
#
_symmetry.space_group_name_H-M   'P 1'
#
loop_
_entity.id
_entity.type
_entity.pdbx_description
1 polymer ?
#
loop_
_entity_poly.entity_id
_entity_poly.type
_entity_poly.pdbx_seq_one_letter_code
_entity_poly.pdbx_strand_id
1 'polypeptide(L)'
;MPASLTRNLITGGAGFVGSHLVDRLMQAGEEVICLDNYFTGRKSNVAHWINHPSFELIRHDVTDPIRLEVDRIWHLACPASPVHYQHNPIKTAKTSFLGTYNMLGLARRVGARLLLASTSEVYGDPEVHPQPESYRGCVNTIGIRSC
;
A
#
# COMPACT_ATOMS: atom_id res chain seq x y z
N MET A 1 -18.63 -27.05 -5.43
CA MET A 1 -18.50 -25.90 -4.52
C MET A 1 -18.17 -24.70 -5.38
N PRO A 2 -18.85 -23.55 -5.29
CA PRO A 2 -18.39 -22.35 -5.95
C PRO A 2 -16.97 -22.04 -5.44
N ALA A 3 -16.04 -21.72 -6.34
CA ALA A 3 -14.72 -21.30 -5.96
C ALA A 3 -14.86 -20.08 -5.03
N SER A 4 -14.20 -20.10 -3.86
CA SER A 4 -14.18 -18.94 -2.98
C SER A 4 -13.55 -17.77 -3.75
N LEU A 5 -14.21 -16.61 -3.71
CA LEU A 5 -13.65 -15.40 -4.32
C LEU A 5 -12.33 -15.06 -3.64
N THR A 6 -11.34 -14.63 -4.41
CA THR A 6 -10.07 -14.15 -3.85
C THR A 6 -10.31 -12.85 -3.10
N ARG A 7 -9.91 -12.79 -1.83
CA ARG A 7 -10.08 -11.63 -0.96
C ARG A 7 -8.81 -10.80 -0.91
N ASN A 8 -8.90 -9.56 -1.36
CA ASN A 8 -7.78 -8.63 -1.51
C ASN A 8 -7.85 -7.52 -0.47
N LEU A 9 -6.74 -7.24 0.22
CA LEU A 9 -6.55 -6.04 1.01
C LEU A 9 -5.72 -5.04 0.21
N ILE A 10 -6.24 -3.83 0.02
CA ILE A 10 -5.51 -2.73 -0.63
C ILE A 10 -5.33 -1.63 0.40
N THR A 11 -4.10 -1.44 0.91
CA THR A 11 -3.77 -0.31 1.77
C THR A 11 -3.42 0.91 0.93
N GLY A 12 -3.90 2.08 1.31
CA GLY A 12 -3.86 3.26 0.45
C GLY A 12 -4.85 3.17 -0.72
N GLY A 13 -5.91 2.36 -0.55
CA GLY A 13 -6.87 2.05 -1.60
C GLY A 13 -7.73 3.23 -2.06
N ALA A 14 -7.87 4.29 -1.26
CA ALA A 14 -8.56 5.51 -1.64
C ALA A 14 -7.63 6.56 -2.29
N GLY A 15 -6.33 6.25 -2.46
CA GLY A 15 -5.37 7.06 -3.19
C GLY A 15 -5.51 6.92 -4.70
N PHE A 16 -4.65 7.60 -5.47
CA PHE A 16 -4.71 7.59 -6.94
C PHE A 16 -4.50 6.17 -7.50
N VAL A 17 -3.35 5.55 -7.26
CA VAL A 17 -3.06 4.20 -7.76
C VAL A 17 -3.99 3.17 -7.13
N GLY A 18 -4.21 3.29 -5.81
CA GLY A 18 -5.04 2.35 -5.05
C GLY A 18 -6.47 2.26 -5.56
N SER A 19 -7.12 3.39 -5.88
CA SER A 19 -8.49 3.40 -6.38
C SER A 19 -8.64 2.73 -7.75
N HIS A 20 -7.67 2.91 -8.64
CA HIS A 20 -7.67 2.21 -9.93
C HIS A 20 -7.45 0.70 -9.77
N LEU A 21 -6.64 0.28 -8.78
CA LEU A 21 -6.48 -1.14 -8.46
C LEU A 21 -7.76 -1.72 -7.85
N VAL A 22 -8.44 -0.96 -6.96
CA VAL A 22 -9.78 -1.32 -6.46
C VAL A 22 -10.73 -1.58 -7.63
N ASP A 23 -10.84 -0.63 -8.56
CA ASP A 23 -11.71 -0.77 -9.74
C ASP A 23 -11.37 -2.03 -10.53
N ARG A 24 -10.09 -2.27 -10.77
CA ARG A 24 -9.65 -3.42 -11.57
C ARG A 24 -10.02 -4.76 -10.94
N LEU A 25 -9.81 -4.90 -9.62
CA LEU A 25 -10.11 -6.15 -8.90
C LEU A 25 -11.63 -6.36 -8.74
N MET A 26 -12.38 -5.29 -8.45
CA MET A 26 -13.83 -5.33 -8.38
C MET A 26 -14.45 -5.72 -9.72
N GLN A 27 -13.96 -5.15 -10.84
CA GLN A 27 -14.40 -5.52 -12.20
C GLN A 27 -14.03 -6.97 -12.56
N ALA A 28 -12.98 -7.52 -11.98
CA ALA A 28 -12.61 -8.92 -12.11
C ALA A 28 -13.49 -9.87 -11.27
N GLY A 29 -14.43 -9.34 -10.48
CA GLY A 29 -15.31 -10.12 -9.61
C GLY A 29 -14.66 -10.63 -8.34
N GLU A 30 -13.54 -10.04 -7.91
CA GLU A 30 -12.86 -10.39 -6.67
C GLU A 30 -13.44 -9.61 -5.46
N GLU A 31 -13.20 -10.10 -4.23
CA GLU A 31 -13.52 -9.35 -3.02
C GLU A 31 -12.42 -8.36 -2.70
N VAL A 32 -12.78 -7.13 -2.33
CA VAL A 32 -11.84 -6.05 -2.04
C VAL A 32 -12.13 -5.38 -0.71
N ILE A 33 -11.13 -5.36 0.17
CA ILE A 33 -11.06 -4.51 1.35
C ILE A 33 -10.16 -3.33 1.02
N CYS A 34 -10.74 -2.13 0.95
CA CYS A 34 -10.02 -0.88 0.78
C CYS A 34 -9.72 -0.27 2.15
N LEU A 35 -8.44 -0.16 2.50
CA LEU A 35 -7.98 0.40 3.76
C LEU A 35 -7.23 1.70 3.52
N ASP A 36 -7.67 2.79 4.16
CA ASP A 36 -7.07 4.11 3.99
C ASP A 36 -7.30 5.00 5.21
N ASN A 37 -6.37 5.87 5.58
CA ASN A 37 -6.55 6.85 6.64
C ASN A 37 -7.02 8.22 6.12
N TYR A 38 -7.11 8.37 4.79
CA TYR A 38 -7.47 9.59 4.05
C TYR A 38 -6.51 10.77 4.26
N PHE A 39 -5.24 10.52 4.52
CA PHE A 39 -4.25 11.58 4.59
C PHE A 39 -4.06 12.27 3.23
N THR A 40 -3.95 11.48 2.16
CA THR A 40 -3.89 11.97 0.77
C THR A 40 -5.02 11.41 -0.10
N GLY A 41 -5.55 10.24 0.26
CA GLY A 41 -6.66 9.59 -0.40
C GLY A 41 -8.00 10.28 -0.14
N ARG A 42 -8.99 9.98 -0.97
CA ARG A 42 -10.34 10.53 -0.85
C ARG A 42 -11.38 9.42 -0.96
N LYS A 43 -12.34 9.41 -0.02
CA LYS A 43 -13.46 8.46 -0.06
C LYS A 43 -14.23 8.49 -1.39
N SER A 44 -14.31 9.65 -2.04
CA SER A 44 -14.95 9.82 -3.36
C SER A 44 -14.34 8.95 -4.45
N ASN A 45 -13.05 8.59 -4.35
CA ASN A 45 -12.36 7.79 -5.37
C ASN A 45 -12.90 6.35 -5.45
N VAL A 46 -13.50 5.84 -4.38
CA VAL A 46 -14.05 4.48 -4.28
C VAL A 46 -15.55 4.48 -3.94
N ALA A 47 -16.21 5.65 -3.96
CA ALA A 47 -17.58 5.82 -3.51
C ALA A 47 -18.59 4.96 -4.29
N HIS A 48 -18.33 4.69 -5.56
CA HIS A 48 -19.18 3.89 -6.42
C HIS A 48 -19.23 2.40 -6.04
N TRP A 49 -18.29 1.91 -5.22
CA TRP A 49 -18.28 0.54 -4.71
C TRP A 49 -18.88 0.37 -3.31
N ILE A 50 -19.16 1.44 -2.57
CA ILE A 50 -19.52 1.38 -1.12
C ILE A 50 -20.70 0.45 -0.82
N ASN A 51 -21.64 0.32 -1.74
CA ASN A 51 -22.82 -0.54 -1.56
C ASN A 51 -22.68 -1.91 -2.25
N HIS A 52 -21.51 -2.21 -2.80
CA HIS A 52 -21.29 -3.50 -3.46
C HIS A 52 -21.00 -4.58 -2.40
N PRO A 53 -21.63 -5.77 -2.46
CA PRO A 53 -21.50 -6.81 -1.43
C PRO A 53 -20.08 -7.37 -1.28
N SER A 54 -19.26 -7.30 -2.32
CA SER A 54 -17.87 -7.76 -2.32
C SER A 54 -16.87 -6.63 -2.02
N PHE A 55 -17.33 -5.45 -1.57
CA PHE A 55 -16.47 -4.31 -1.26
C PHE A 55 -16.63 -3.88 0.19
N GLU A 56 -15.50 -3.73 0.88
CA GLU A 56 -15.45 -3.20 2.24
C GLU A 56 -14.49 -2.01 2.31
N LEU A 57 -14.93 -0.91 2.93
CA LEU A 57 -14.13 0.29 3.12
C LEU A 57 -13.81 0.48 4.60
N ILE A 58 -12.53 0.38 4.97
CA ILE A 58 -12.04 0.51 6.34
C ILE A 58 -11.20 1.78 6.46
N ARG A 59 -11.63 2.70 7.35
CA ARG A 59 -10.78 3.82 7.74
C ARG A 59 -9.81 3.39 8.82
N HIS A 60 -8.52 3.26 8.46
CA HIS A 60 -7.49 2.77 9.38
C HIS A 60 -6.11 3.30 9.00
N ASP A 61 -5.24 3.48 9.98
CA ASP A 61 -3.83 3.83 9.75
C ASP A 61 -2.97 2.55 9.79
N VAL A 62 -2.18 2.32 8.76
CA VAL A 62 -1.33 1.11 8.66
C VAL A 62 -0.27 1.01 9.75
N THR A 63 0.01 2.12 10.47
CA THR A 63 0.91 2.09 11.62
C THR A 63 0.32 1.34 12.82
N ASP A 64 -0.98 1.13 12.83
CA ASP A 64 -1.69 0.36 13.84
C ASP A 64 -1.95 -1.06 13.33
N PRO A 65 -1.76 -2.11 14.16
CA PRO A 65 -2.03 -3.49 13.74
C PRO A 65 -3.51 -3.71 13.42
N ILE A 66 -3.77 -4.52 12.39
CA ILE A 66 -5.11 -4.97 12.03
C ILE A 66 -5.14 -6.49 11.83
N ARG A 67 -6.28 -7.11 12.12
CA ARG A 67 -6.50 -8.54 11.88
C ARG A 67 -7.62 -8.71 10.87
N LEU A 68 -7.28 -9.27 9.73
CA LEU A 68 -8.19 -9.56 8.62
C LEU A 68 -7.85 -10.94 8.06
N GLU A 69 -8.82 -11.61 7.46
CA GLU A 69 -8.59 -12.84 6.69
C GLU A 69 -8.60 -12.46 5.21
N VAL A 70 -7.45 -12.58 4.53
CA VAL A 70 -7.24 -12.17 3.14
C VAL A 70 -6.27 -13.10 2.43
N ASP A 71 -6.38 -13.20 1.12
CA ASP A 71 -5.51 -14.02 0.27
C ASP A 71 -4.36 -13.22 -0.33
N ARG A 72 -4.57 -11.91 -0.56
CA ARG A 72 -3.59 -11.01 -1.15
C ARG A 72 -3.57 -9.66 -0.45
N ILE A 73 -2.40 -9.09 -0.29
CA ILE A 73 -2.19 -7.74 0.26
C ILE A 73 -1.44 -6.90 -0.77
N TRP A 74 -2.04 -5.77 -1.14
CA TRP A 74 -1.46 -4.75 -2.02
C TRP A 74 -1.11 -3.55 -1.15
N HIS A 75 0.14 -3.48 -0.71
CA HIS A 75 0.58 -2.46 0.24
C HIS A 75 1.07 -1.22 -0.50
N LEU A 76 0.17 -0.22 -0.65
CA LEU A 76 0.41 1.04 -1.36
C LEU A 76 0.37 2.25 -0.41
N ALA A 77 0.08 2.05 0.87
CA ALA A 77 -0.11 3.11 1.84
C ALA A 77 1.22 3.76 2.25
N CYS A 78 1.59 4.80 1.54
CA CYS A 78 2.64 5.73 1.93
C CYS A 78 2.41 7.09 1.25
N PRO A 79 2.68 8.24 1.90
CA PRO A 79 2.71 9.51 1.21
C PRO A 79 3.79 9.50 0.12
N ALA A 80 3.40 9.62 -1.15
CA ALA A 80 4.31 9.49 -2.28
C ALA A 80 4.82 10.83 -2.84
N SER A 81 4.19 11.95 -2.46
CA SER A 81 4.58 13.30 -2.92
C SER A 81 5.53 13.96 -1.93
N PRO A 82 6.60 14.64 -2.40
CA PRO A 82 7.53 15.41 -1.55
C PRO A 82 6.84 16.37 -0.58
N VAL A 83 5.82 17.08 -1.04
CA VAL A 83 5.02 18.00 -0.20
C VAL A 83 4.40 17.26 1.00
N HIS A 84 3.99 16.01 0.83
CA HIS A 84 3.33 15.26 1.89
C HIS A 84 4.33 14.52 2.79
N TYR A 85 5.33 13.83 2.23
CA TYR A 85 6.25 13.06 3.07
C TYR A 85 7.28 13.94 3.79
N GLN A 86 7.59 15.15 3.28
CA GLN A 86 8.46 16.11 3.96
C GLN A 86 7.72 16.92 5.04
N HIS A 87 6.38 17.01 4.98
CA HIS A 87 5.59 17.73 5.99
C HIS A 87 5.76 17.14 7.39
N ASN A 88 5.78 15.80 7.50
CA ASN A 88 6.05 15.09 8.75
C ASN A 88 6.90 13.84 8.48
N PRO A 89 8.24 13.99 8.42
CA PRO A 89 9.13 12.89 8.09
C PRO A 89 9.08 11.75 9.12
N ILE A 90 8.83 12.05 10.41
CA ILE A 90 8.66 11.01 11.44
C ILE A 90 7.43 10.15 11.15
N LYS A 91 6.29 10.77 10.80
CA LYS A 91 5.09 10.01 10.43
C LYS A 91 5.31 9.21 9.14
N THR A 92 6.02 9.76 8.18
CA THR A 92 6.38 9.07 6.93
C THR A 92 7.24 7.84 7.22
N ALA A 93 8.30 7.99 8.02
CA ALA A 93 9.15 6.87 8.43
C ALA A 93 8.35 5.78 9.18
N LYS A 94 7.47 6.19 10.10
CA LYS A 94 6.57 5.24 10.78
C LYS A 94 5.64 4.52 9.80
N THR A 95 5.05 5.23 8.85
CA THR A 95 4.15 4.62 7.86
C THR A 95 4.90 3.63 6.99
N SER A 96 6.10 3.96 6.53
CA SER A 96 6.93 3.08 5.71
C SER A 96 7.41 1.85 6.47
N PHE A 97 7.90 2.03 7.71
CA PHE A 97 8.45 0.92 8.48
C PHE A 97 7.35 0.12 9.20
N LEU A 98 6.57 0.75 10.09
CA LEU A 98 5.55 0.04 10.89
C LEU A 98 4.40 -0.45 10.01
N GLY A 99 4.01 0.34 8.99
CA GLY A 99 2.98 -0.09 8.04
C GLY A 99 3.39 -1.36 7.32
N THR A 100 4.61 -1.39 6.77
CA THR A 100 5.15 -2.59 6.10
C THR A 100 5.32 -3.76 7.09
N TYR A 101 5.83 -3.51 8.29
CA TYR A 101 5.97 -4.51 9.34
C TYR A 101 4.63 -5.16 9.71
N ASN A 102 3.57 -4.35 9.90
CA ASN A 102 2.24 -4.83 10.21
C ASN A 102 1.64 -5.66 9.06
N MET A 103 1.82 -5.21 7.80
CA MET A 103 1.32 -5.95 6.64
C MET A 103 2.07 -7.25 6.39
N LEU A 104 3.37 -7.31 6.63
CA LEU A 104 4.16 -8.55 6.60
C LEU A 104 3.71 -9.52 7.71
N GLY A 105 3.46 -9.01 8.91
CA GLY A 105 2.93 -9.79 10.02
C GLY A 105 1.56 -10.38 9.71
N LEU A 106 0.65 -9.57 9.13
CA LEU A 106 -0.65 -10.02 8.67
C LEU A 106 -0.52 -11.09 7.57
N ALA A 107 0.28 -10.81 6.53
CA ALA A 107 0.50 -11.74 5.43
C ALA A 107 1.01 -13.11 5.92
N ARG A 108 1.99 -13.11 6.84
CA ARG A 108 2.52 -14.34 7.44
C ARG A 108 1.46 -15.11 8.24
N ARG A 109 0.63 -14.40 9.00
CA ARG A 109 -0.42 -15.00 9.84
C ARG A 109 -1.46 -15.75 9.01
N VAL A 110 -1.89 -15.17 7.88
CA VAL A 110 -2.97 -15.72 7.04
C VAL A 110 -2.49 -16.47 5.80
N GLY A 111 -1.17 -16.52 5.55
CA GLY A 111 -0.61 -17.14 4.35
C GLY A 111 -0.84 -16.33 3.06
N ALA A 112 -1.12 -15.03 3.17
CA ALA A 112 -1.39 -14.16 2.04
C ALA A 112 -0.13 -13.82 1.24
N ARG A 113 -0.28 -13.64 -0.08
CA ARG A 113 0.74 -13.00 -0.92
C ARG A 113 0.75 -11.51 -0.65
N LEU A 114 1.94 -10.91 -0.55
CA LEU A 114 2.08 -9.47 -0.37
C LEU A 114 2.85 -8.85 -1.53
N LEU A 115 2.30 -7.78 -2.10
CA LEU A 115 2.98 -6.86 -2.99
C LEU A 115 3.25 -5.57 -2.21
N LEU A 116 4.51 -5.16 -2.13
CA LEU A 116 4.93 -3.87 -1.59
C LEU A 116 5.25 -2.91 -2.74
N ALA A 117 4.54 -1.78 -2.80
CA ALA A 117 4.93 -0.69 -3.68
C ALA A 117 6.17 0.00 -3.11
N SER A 118 7.33 -0.33 -3.64
CA SER A 118 8.60 0.26 -3.27
C SER A 118 8.85 1.57 -4.05
N THR A 119 10.06 2.04 -4.09
CA THR A 119 10.45 3.30 -4.71
C THR A 119 11.81 3.20 -5.39
N SER A 120 12.05 3.99 -6.44
CA SER A 120 13.38 4.14 -7.06
C SER A 120 14.40 4.79 -6.12
N GLU A 121 13.95 5.43 -5.04
CA GLU A 121 14.82 6.03 -4.02
C GLU A 121 15.70 4.97 -3.30
N VAL A 122 15.36 3.67 -3.39
CA VAL A 122 16.22 2.58 -2.88
C VAL A 122 17.59 2.55 -3.57
N TYR A 123 17.70 3.12 -4.77
CA TYR A 123 18.97 3.24 -5.50
C TYR A 123 19.75 4.52 -5.17
N GLY A 124 19.11 5.48 -4.48
CA GLY A 124 19.73 6.75 -4.10
C GLY A 124 20.09 7.62 -5.31
N ASP A 125 21.35 8.01 -5.41
CA ASP A 125 21.94 8.73 -6.56
C ASP A 125 22.67 7.72 -7.47
N PRO A 126 21.97 7.09 -8.43
CA PRO A 126 22.49 5.93 -9.12
C PRO A 126 23.52 6.31 -10.19
N GLU A 127 24.61 5.54 -10.23
CA GLU A 127 25.64 5.64 -11.25
C GLU A 127 25.36 4.77 -12.48
N VAL A 128 24.36 3.86 -12.38
CA VAL A 128 23.98 2.89 -13.44
C VAL A 128 22.54 3.19 -13.92
N HIS A 129 22.39 3.33 -15.23
CA HIS A 129 21.11 3.57 -15.89
C HIS A 129 20.92 2.69 -17.12
N PRO A 130 19.79 1.99 -17.28
CA PRO A 130 18.77 1.74 -16.27
C PRO A 130 19.29 0.85 -15.12
N GLN A 131 18.69 0.98 -13.92
CA GLN A 131 19.13 0.21 -12.76
C GLN A 131 18.63 -1.24 -12.86
N PRO A 132 19.51 -2.24 -12.97
CA PRO A 132 19.11 -3.65 -12.90
C PRO A 132 18.85 -4.05 -11.43
N GLU A 133 18.06 -5.11 -11.20
CA GLU A 133 17.74 -5.58 -9.85
C GLU A 133 18.98 -5.99 -9.02
N SER A 134 20.08 -6.34 -9.68
CA SER A 134 21.36 -6.66 -9.05
C SER A 134 22.13 -5.43 -8.55
N TYR A 135 21.74 -4.22 -8.98
CA TYR A 135 22.40 -2.98 -8.57
C TYR A 135 22.03 -2.61 -7.14
N ARG A 136 23.03 -2.38 -6.29
CA ARG A 136 22.83 -2.12 -4.86
C ARG A 136 22.51 -0.66 -4.53
N GLY A 137 22.72 0.24 -5.49
CA GLY A 137 22.49 1.68 -5.32
C GLY A 137 23.58 2.41 -4.57
N CYS A 138 23.35 3.72 -4.42
CA CYS A 138 24.25 4.68 -3.74
C CYS A 138 23.38 5.64 -2.91
N VAL A 139 22.89 5.17 -1.74
CA VAL A 139 21.97 5.93 -0.88
C VAL A 139 22.75 6.86 0.04
N ASN A 140 22.38 8.15 0.01
CA ASN A 140 22.84 9.11 1.00
C ASN A 140 22.04 8.96 2.29
N THR A 141 22.59 8.27 3.28
CA THR A 141 21.93 7.93 4.56
C THR A 141 21.59 9.11 5.46
N ILE A 142 22.16 10.30 5.17
CA ILE A 142 21.87 11.54 5.91
C ILE A 142 21.00 12.52 5.10
N GLY A 143 20.61 12.13 3.89
CA GLY A 143 19.76 12.94 3.02
C GLY A 143 18.30 12.97 3.50
N ILE A 144 17.64 14.13 3.35
CA ILE A 144 16.23 14.31 3.73
C ILE A 144 15.30 13.30 3.01
N ARG A 145 15.68 12.84 1.81
CA ARG A 145 14.91 11.88 1.01
C ARG A 145 15.16 10.41 1.39
N SER A 146 16.10 10.14 2.27
CA SER A 146 16.43 8.76 2.70
C SER A 146 15.54 8.24 3.84
N CYS A 147 14.57 9.03 4.29
CA CYS A 147 13.65 8.66 5.38
C CYS A 147 12.51 7.75 4.93
#